data_7259b87c185f74b58d8e3ba852304e49
#
_entry.id   7259b87c185f74b58d8e3ba852304e49
#
_cell.length_a   1.000
_cell.length_b   1.000
_cell.length_c   1.000
_cell.angle_alpha   90.00
_cell.angle_beta   90.00
_cell.angle_gamma   90.00
#
_symmetry.space_group_name_H-M   'P 1'
#
loop_
_entity.id
_entity.type
_entity.pdbx_description
1 polymer ?
#
loop_
_entity_poly.entity_id
_entity_poly.type
_entity_poly.pdbx_seq_one_letter_code
_entity_poly.pdbx_strand_id
1 'polypeptide(L)'
;INFVYDELEDFKVTKSIRNSNVPNAIMQLIGFYPIRMTQVENNIMVECTQKSTFRYKGRIVDERGNAAEYATIALLSPIDSTIVGHGVSNENGSFVIPCNFRKVLARITYIGYKTVNRIYNNTEMGIIKLQPKTTIVKGVVVKGDRPQYKMLSGGMEVAVEHTLLSKMANTFEVLSLLPRVSVDGQKISVFGKGAPIIYINNKRVNDNNEIVNITP
;
A
#
# COMPACT_ATOMS: atom_id res chain seq x y z
N ILE A 1 -23.26 -1.49 15.15
CA ILE A 1 -22.20 -0.87 14.33
C ILE A 1 -22.72 0.48 13.87
N ASN A 2 -21.96 1.53 14.14
CA ASN A 2 -22.28 2.91 13.79
C ASN A 2 -21.25 3.40 12.75
N PHE A 3 -21.74 4.08 11.71
CA PHE A 3 -20.90 4.68 10.67
C PHE A 3 -21.62 5.82 9.97
N VAL A 4 -20.85 6.72 9.35
CA VAL A 4 -21.39 7.76 8.49
C VAL A 4 -21.35 7.28 7.05
N TYR A 5 -22.51 7.11 6.42
CA TYR A 5 -22.64 6.51 5.09
C TYR A 5 -21.80 7.27 4.04
N ASP A 6 -21.93 8.57 3.97
CA ASP A 6 -21.25 9.42 2.99
C ASP A 6 -19.71 9.38 3.12
N GLU A 7 -19.19 9.00 4.29
CA GLU A 7 -17.76 8.83 4.49
C GLU A 7 -17.23 7.50 3.94
N LEU A 8 -18.09 6.48 3.83
CA LEU A 8 -17.70 5.10 3.52
C LEU A 8 -18.21 4.59 2.16
N GLU A 9 -19.15 5.24 1.52
CA GLU A 9 -19.87 4.73 0.32
C GLU A 9 -18.97 4.33 -0.85
N ASP A 10 -17.83 5.01 -1.01
CA ASP A 10 -16.87 4.73 -2.10
C ASP A 10 -15.95 3.54 -1.80
N PHE A 11 -15.84 3.11 -0.54
CA PHE A 11 -14.97 1.99 -0.13
C PHE A 11 -15.69 0.66 -0.31
N LYS A 12 -15.54 0.07 -1.50
CA LYS A 12 -16.15 -1.23 -1.82
C LYS A 12 -15.15 -2.36 -1.58
N VAL A 13 -15.55 -3.35 -0.82
CA VAL A 13 -14.73 -4.52 -0.48
C VAL A 13 -15.46 -5.80 -0.85
N THR A 14 -14.76 -6.71 -1.49
CA THR A 14 -15.24 -8.07 -1.74
C THR A 14 -14.22 -9.02 -1.12
N LYS A 15 -14.55 -9.61 0.02
CA LYS A 15 -13.67 -10.52 0.75
C LYS A 15 -14.46 -11.61 1.45
N SER A 16 -13.97 -12.85 1.38
CA SER A 16 -14.49 -13.95 2.18
C SER A 16 -13.81 -13.98 3.54
N ILE A 17 -14.60 -13.93 4.60
CA ILE A 17 -14.12 -13.99 5.98
C ILE A 17 -14.67 -15.26 6.62
N ARG A 18 -13.77 -16.04 7.24
CA ARG A 18 -14.14 -17.29 7.93
C ARG A 18 -13.59 -17.28 9.37
N ASN A 19 -14.36 -17.86 10.29
CA ASN A 19 -13.95 -18.07 11.69
C ASN A 19 -13.42 -16.79 12.38
N SER A 20 -14.15 -15.67 12.25
CA SER A 20 -13.74 -14.39 12.82
C SER A 20 -14.88 -13.81 13.65
N ASN A 21 -14.58 -13.20 14.78
CA ASN A 21 -15.55 -12.36 15.50
C ASN A 21 -15.80 -11.04 14.73
N VAL A 22 -16.86 -10.33 15.07
CA VAL A 22 -17.28 -9.12 14.34
C VAL A 22 -16.17 -8.06 14.26
N PRO A 23 -15.47 -7.68 15.34
CA PRO A 23 -14.37 -6.72 15.26
C PRO A 23 -13.25 -7.16 14.31
N ASN A 24 -12.81 -8.40 14.40
CA ASN A 24 -11.77 -8.93 13.53
C ASN A 24 -12.22 -9.02 12.06
N ALA A 25 -13.48 -9.35 11.82
CA ALA A 25 -14.07 -9.35 10.48
C ALA A 25 -14.04 -7.94 9.88
N ILE A 26 -14.44 -6.93 10.62
CA ILE A 26 -14.40 -5.53 10.19
C ILE A 26 -12.95 -5.10 9.91
N MET A 27 -12.00 -5.42 10.79
CA MET A 27 -10.58 -5.09 10.57
C MET A 27 -10.02 -5.73 9.30
N GLN A 28 -10.41 -6.96 8.98
CA GLN A 28 -10.01 -7.61 7.74
C GLN A 28 -10.65 -6.94 6.51
N LEU A 29 -11.90 -6.46 6.60
CA LEU A 29 -12.59 -5.74 5.53
C LEU A 29 -11.99 -4.35 5.30
N ILE A 30 -11.66 -3.62 6.36
CA ILE A 30 -11.02 -2.31 6.29
C ILE A 30 -9.67 -2.40 5.55
N GLY A 31 -8.88 -3.43 5.84
CA GLY A 31 -7.60 -3.66 5.17
C GLY A 31 -6.69 -2.44 5.21
N PHE A 32 -6.30 -1.93 4.04
CA PHE A 32 -5.45 -0.75 3.89
C PHE A 32 -6.20 0.55 3.61
N TYR A 33 -7.52 0.54 3.62
CA TYR A 33 -8.27 1.78 3.45
C TYR A 33 -8.02 2.73 4.62
N PRO A 34 -8.14 4.05 4.42
CA PRO A 34 -8.01 5.04 5.48
C PRO A 34 -9.26 5.04 6.38
N ILE A 35 -9.61 3.88 6.86
CA ILE A 35 -10.78 3.62 7.72
C ILE A 35 -10.27 3.10 9.04
N ARG A 36 -10.86 3.60 10.11
CA ARG A 36 -10.59 3.16 11.48
C ARG A 36 -11.83 2.53 12.09
N MET A 37 -11.63 1.45 12.79
CA MET A 37 -12.63 0.88 13.68
C MET A 37 -12.25 1.18 15.13
N THR A 38 -13.19 1.67 15.90
CA THR A 38 -13.06 1.85 17.36
C THR A 38 -14.20 1.08 18.02
N GLN A 39 -13.86 0.29 19.03
CA GLN A 39 -14.85 -0.42 19.84
C GLN A 39 -14.86 0.16 21.24
N VAL A 40 -16.04 0.55 21.72
CA VAL A 40 -16.29 0.97 23.11
C VAL A 40 -17.46 0.12 23.61
N GLU A 41 -17.19 -0.77 24.56
CA GLU A 41 -18.14 -1.77 25.05
C GLU A 41 -18.75 -2.58 23.89
N ASN A 42 -20.07 -2.53 23.71
CA ASN A 42 -20.80 -3.22 22.66
C ASN A 42 -20.98 -2.38 21.38
N ASN A 43 -20.48 -1.14 21.36
CA ASN A 43 -20.60 -0.26 20.21
C ASN A 43 -19.31 -0.30 19.37
N ILE A 44 -19.48 -0.54 18.08
CA ILE A 44 -18.40 -0.48 17.09
C ILE A 44 -18.68 0.74 16.23
N MET A 45 -17.70 1.66 16.17
CA MET A 45 -17.69 2.80 15.27
C MET A 45 -16.71 2.58 14.15
N VAL A 46 -17.14 2.85 12.92
CA VAL A 46 -16.32 2.77 11.71
C VAL A 46 -16.33 4.15 11.06
N GLU A 47 -15.17 4.74 10.88
CA GLU A 47 -15.02 6.11 10.36
C GLU A 47 -13.86 6.23 9.37
N CYS A 48 -13.99 7.11 8.39
CA CYS A 48 -12.87 7.48 7.54
C CYS A 48 -11.92 8.40 8.31
N THR A 49 -10.64 8.03 8.38
CA THR A 49 -9.61 8.82 9.10
C THR A 49 -9.12 10.02 8.31
N GLN A 50 -9.45 10.10 7.02
CA GLN A 50 -9.06 11.17 6.12
C GLN A 50 -10.29 11.89 5.59
N LYS A 51 -10.68 12.99 6.22
CA LYS A 51 -11.75 13.87 5.72
C LYS A 51 -11.18 14.69 4.56
N SER A 52 -11.77 14.53 3.39
CA SER A 52 -11.30 15.18 2.17
C SER A 52 -12.42 15.55 1.23
N THR A 53 -12.20 16.59 0.42
CA THR A 53 -13.16 17.07 -0.58
C THR A 53 -13.28 16.15 -1.78
N PHE A 54 -12.18 15.47 -2.16
CA PHE A 54 -12.12 14.61 -3.34
C PHE A 54 -11.73 13.19 -2.94
N ARG A 55 -12.20 12.23 -3.72
CA ARG A 55 -11.83 10.81 -3.59
C ARG A 55 -11.35 10.31 -4.95
N TYR A 56 -10.04 10.14 -5.06
CA TYR A 56 -9.41 9.56 -6.25
C TYR A 56 -9.61 8.06 -6.25
N LYS A 57 -10.20 7.54 -7.32
CA LYS A 57 -10.51 6.12 -7.46
C LYS A 57 -10.13 5.60 -8.83
N GLY A 58 -9.77 4.33 -8.87
CA GLY A 58 -9.36 3.65 -10.08
C GLY A 58 -9.06 2.18 -9.84
N ARG A 59 -8.56 1.53 -10.87
CA ARG A 59 -8.17 0.12 -10.81
C ARG A 59 -6.81 -0.07 -11.47
N ILE A 60 -5.93 -0.79 -10.78
CA ILE A 60 -4.59 -1.12 -11.28
C ILE A 60 -4.58 -2.56 -11.74
N VAL A 61 -4.04 -2.79 -12.94
CA VAL A 61 -3.92 -4.11 -13.54
C VAL A 61 -2.51 -4.32 -14.10
N ASP A 62 -2.09 -5.58 -14.18
CA ASP A 62 -0.85 -5.95 -14.85
C ASP A 62 -0.98 -5.91 -16.40
N GLU A 63 0.07 -6.31 -17.10
CA GLU A 63 0.11 -6.34 -18.58
C GLU A 63 -0.90 -7.34 -19.18
N ARG A 64 -1.38 -8.31 -18.39
CA ARG A 64 -2.34 -9.33 -18.79
C ARG A 64 -3.77 -8.97 -18.42
N GLY A 65 -3.97 -7.87 -17.66
CA GLY A 65 -5.28 -7.44 -17.18
C GLY A 65 -5.67 -8.03 -15.82
N ASN A 66 -4.79 -8.78 -15.15
CA ASN A 66 -5.03 -9.27 -13.80
C ASN A 66 -4.91 -8.13 -12.79
N ALA A 67 -5.63 -8.22 -11.69
CA ALA A 67 -5.56 -7.25 -10.61
C ALA A 67 -4.13 -7.13 -10.04
N ALA A 68 -3.63 -5.91 -9.89
CA ALA A 68 -2.41 -5.62 -9.15
C ALA A 68 -2.79 -5.35 -7.69
N GLU A 69 -2.77 -6.40 -6.88
CA GLU A 69 -3.10 -6.35 -5.47
C GLU A 69 -1.97 -5.70 -4.65
N TYR A 70 -2.32 -4.79 -3.74
CA TYR A 70 -1.38 -4.04 -2.88
C TYR A 70 -0.36 -3.16 -3.63
N ALA A 71 -0.65 -2.73 -4.84
CA ALA A 71 0.12 -1.67 -5.47
C ALA A 71 0.01 -0.39 -4.65
N THR A 72 1.13 0.29 -4.41
CA THR A 72 1.17 1.54 -3.66
C THR A 72 0.87 2.72 -4.56
N ILE A 73 -0.03 3.59 -4.12
CA ILE A 73 -0.39 4.83 -4.82
C ILE A 73 -0.08 6.01 -3.90
N ALA A 74 0.78 6.92 -4.34
CA ALA A 74 1.01 8.21 -3.72
C ALA A 74 0.47 9.32 -4.63
N LEU A 75 -0.39 10.15 -4.10
CA LEU A 75 -0.83 11.38 -4.74
C LEU A 75 0.08 12.51 -4.25
N LEU A 76 0.72 13.18 -5.16
CA LEU A 76 1.70 14.23 -4.91
C LEU A 76 1.14 15.56 -5.40
N SER A 77 1.45 16.63 -4.69
CA SER A 77 1.26 17.97 -5.18
C SER A 77 2.13 18.18 -6.43
N PRO A 78 1.57 18.64 -7.56
CA PRO A 78 2.35 18.86 -8.77
C PRO A 78 3.30 20.09 -8.67
N ILE A 79 3.23 20.85 -7.57
CA ILE A 79 4.02 22.06 -7.35
C ILE A 79 5.34 21.72 -6.67
N ASP A 80 5.27 20.96 -5.56
CA ASP A 80 6.40 20.71 -4.67
C ASP A 80 6.67 19.22 -4.42
N SER A 81 5.90 18.35 -5.06
CA SER A 81 5.98 16.88 -4.90
C SER A 81 5.75 16.37 -3.47
N THR A 82 5.13 17.17 -2.60
CA THR A 82 4.70 16.70 -1.29
C THR A 82 3.56 15.70 -1.42
N ILE A 83 3.52 14.69 -0.53
CA ILE A 83 2.47 13.68 -0.52
C ILE A 83 1.20 14.30 0.06
N VAL A 84 0.14 14.38 -0.75
CA VAL A 84 -1.16 14.95 -0.41
C VAL A 84 -2.25 13.90 -0.24
N GLY A 85 -1.98 12.66 -0.60
CA GLY A 85 -2.84 11.51 -0.39
C GLY A 85 -2.07 10.22 -0.69
N HIS A 86 -2.49 9.12 -0.09
CA HIS A 86 -1.84 7.83 -0.34
C HIS A 86 -2.79 6.68 -0.05
N GLY A 87 -2.52 5.54 -0.67
CA GLY A 87 -3.28 4.33 -0.46
C GLY A 87 -2.62 3.13 -1.16
N VAL A 88 -3.30 2.01 -1.09
CA VAL A 88 -2.95 0.79 -1.81
C VAL A 88 -4.18 0.20 -2.49
N SER A 89 -3.96 -0.52 -3.58
CA SER A 89 -5.03 -1.26 -4.24
C SER A 89 -5.42 -2.49 -3.41
N ASN A 90 -6.69 -2.85 -3.48
CA ASN A 90 -7.22 -4.07 -2.85
C ASN A 90 -6.98 -5.32 -3.71
N GLU A 91 -7.52 -6.46 -3.28
CA GLU A 91 -7.41 -7.75 -3.98
C GLU A 91 -7.92 -7.73 -5.43
N ASN A 92 -8.85 -6.80 -5.76
CA ASN A 92 -9.35 -6.59 -7.11
C ASN A 92 -8.57 -5.54 -7.91
N GLY A 93 -7.48 -5.01 -7.34
CA GLY A 93 -6.69 -3.93 -7.91
C GLY A 93 -7.33 -2.55 -7.77
N SER A 94 -8.50 -2.43 -7.15
CA SER A 94 -9.23 -1.17 -6.98
C SER A 94 -8.67 -0.38 -5.79
N PHE A 95 -8.71 0.95 -5.88
CA PHE A 95 -8.29 1.84 -4.80
C PHE A 95 -9.20 3.05 -4.69
N VAL A 96 -9.27 3.60 -3.47
CA VAL A 96 -9.91 4.89 -3.16
C VAL A 96 -8.98 5.67 -2.26
N ILE A 97 -8.63 6.89 -2.65
CA ILE A 97 -7.70 7.75 -1.92
C ILE A 97 -8.35 9.11 -1.70
N PRO A 98 -8.66 9.45 -0.42
CA PRO A 98 -9.10 10.79 -0.06
C PRO A 98 -7.98 11.82 -0.30
N CYS A 99 -8.33 12.99 -0.85
CA CYS A 99 -7.39 14.06 -1.13
C CYS A 99 -8.11 15.42 -1.18
N ASN A 100 -7.44 16.48 -0.75
CA ASN A 100 -7.99 17.84 -0.80
C ASN A 100 -7.55 18.64 -2.05
N PHE A 101 -6.78 18.03 -2.93
CA PHE A 101 -6.29 18.66 -4.15
C PHE A 101 -7.04 18.12 -5.37
N ARG A 102 -7.47 19.02 -6.27
CA ARG A 102 -8.15 18.67 -7.51
C ARG A 102 -7.19 18.21 -8.61
N LYS A 103 -5.93 18.66 -8.55
CA LYS A 103 -4.88 18.26 -9.48
C LYS A 103 -3.76 17.59 -8.71
N VAL A 104 -3.39 16.39 -9.11
CA VAL A 104 -2.36 15.60 -8.44
C VAL A 104 -1.44 14.93 -9.45
N LEU A 105 -0.19 14.72 -9.05
CA LEU A 105 0.72 13.78 -9.69
C LEU A 105 0.60 12.44 -8.98
N ALA A 106 0.01 11.45 -9.61
CA ALA A 106 -0.06 10.10 -9.06
C ALA A 106 1.23 9.35 -9.38
N ARG A 107 1.89 8.83 -8.34
CA ARG A 107 3.01 7.90 -8.41
C ARG A 107 2.53 6.53 -7.96
N ILE A 108 2.60 5.56 -8.87
CA ILE A 108 2.13 4.20 -8.60
C ILE A 108 3.33 3.27 -8.70
N THR A 109 3.56 2.49 -7.65
CA THR A 109 4.63 1.50 -7.57
C THR A 109 4.06 0.12 -7.31
N TYR A 110 4.63 -0.86 -7.97
CA TYR A 110 4.29 -2.27 -7.79
C TYR A 110 5.52 -3.12 -8.05
N ILE A 111 5.70 -4.18 -7.26
CA ILE A 111 6.90 -5.03 -7.32
C ILE A 111 7.02 -5.69 -8.69
N GLY A 112 8.19 -5.57 -9.32
CA GLY A 112 8.46 -6.13 -10.65
C GLY A 112 7.95 -5.28 -11.81
N TYR A 113 7.40 -4.09 -11.56
CA TYR A 113 6.85 -3.20 -12.58
C TYR A 113 7.52 -1.83 -12.59
N LYS A 114 7.45 -1.15 -13.74
CA LYS A 114 7.90 0.24 -13.87
C LYS A 114 6.98 1.16 -13.07
N THR A 115 7.56 2.12 -12.38
CA THR A 115 6.81 3.18 -11.69
C THR A 115 6.00 3.98 -12.71
N VAL A 116 4.71 4.16 -12.45
CA VAL A 116 3.85 5.05 -13.23
C VAL A 116 3.81 6.40 -12.54
N ASN A 117 4.15 7.48 -13.29
CA ASN A 117 3.98 8.86 -12.85
C ASN A 117 3.04 9.54 -13.84
N ARG A 118 1.87 10.00 -13.39
CA ARG A 118 0.87 10.61 -14.24
C ARG A 118 0.09 11.69 -13.51
N ILE A 119 -0.16 12.82 -14.19
CA ILE A 119 -0.98 13.91 -13.66
C ILE A 119 -2.46 13.61 -13.94
N TYR A 120 -3.27 13.79 -12.91
CA TYR A 120 -4.72 13.66 -12.97
C TYR A 120 -5.38 14.98 -12.53
N ASN A 121 -6.37 15.41 -13.30
CA ASN A 121 -7.23 16.57 -13.01
C ASN A 121 -8.65 16.13 -12.65
N ASN A 122 -8.93 14.82 -12.72
CA ASN A 122 -10.20 14.20 -12.43
C ASN A 122 -10.00 13.11 -11.36
N THR A 123 -10.97 12.94 -10.50
CA THR A 123 -10.97 11.93 -9.43
C THR A 123 -11.15 10.51 -9.95
N GLU A 124 -11.77 10.33 -11.10
CA GLU A 124 -11.86 9.04 -11.80
C GLU A 124 -10.57 8.79 -12.60
N MET A 125 -9.69 7.96 -12.09
CA MET A 125 -8.41 7.65 -12.72
C MET A 125 -8.50 6.53 -13.76
N GLY A 126 -9.62 5.79 -13.77
CA GLY A 126 -9.87 4.69 -14.69
C GLY A 126 -9.00 3.46 -14.42
N ILE A 127 -8.76 2.67 -15.48
CA ILE A 127 -7.89 1.50 -15.42
C ILE A 127 -6.46 1.91 -15.74
N ILE A 128 -5.55 1.61 -14.82
CA ILE A 128 -4.12 1.90 -14.94
C ILE A 128 -3.39 0.58 -15.18
N LYS A 129 -2.87 0.42 -16.39
CA LYS A 129 -2.14 -0.78 -16.80
C LYS A 129 -0.65 -0.61 -16.53
N LEU A 130 -0.08 -1.52 -15.75
CA LEU A 130 1.32 -1.53 -15.40
C LEU A 130 2.16 -2.20 -16.50
N GLN A 131 3.42 -1.75 -16.65
CA GLN A 131 4.40 -2.34 -17.54
C GLN A 131 5.47 -3.08 -16.74
N PRO A 132 5.81 -4.34 -17.07
CA PRO A 132 6.87 -5.06 -16.38
C PRO A 132 8.20 -4.30 -16.44
N LYS A 133 8.94 -4.32 -15.33
CA LYS A 133 10.33 -3.87 -15.29
C LYS A 133 11.20 -5.05 -15.68
N THR A 134 11.68 -5.06 -16.92
CA THR A 134 12.64 -6.06 -17.36
C THR A 134 14.00 -5.72 -16.75
N THR A 135 14.41 -6.42 -15.72
CA THR A 135 15.78 -6.31 -15.19
C THR A 135 16.63 -7.35 -15.88
N ILE A 136 17.48 -6.91 -16.82
CA ILE A 136 18.49 -7.77 -17.43
C ILE A 136 19.71 -7.70 -16.54
N VAL A 137 19.95 -8.74 -15.75
CA VAL A 137 21.20 -8.92 -15.01
C VAL A 137 22.02 -9.93 -15.80
N LYS A 138 23.07 -9.45 -16.50
CA LYS A 138 24.06 -10.29 -17.25
C LYS A 138 23.43 -11.42 -18.10
N GLY A 139 22.40 -11.09 -18.90
CA GLY A 139 21.79 -12.06 -19.83
C GLY A 139 20.80 -13.07 -19.23
N VAL A 140 20.50 -12.99 -17.95
CA VAL A 140 19.53 -13.85 -17.29
C VAL A 140 18.25 -13.08 -17.00
N VAL A 141 17.12 -13.57 -17.50
CA VAL A 141 15.79 -13.07 -17.12
C VAL A 141 15.47 -13.61 -15.73
N VAL A 142 15.53 -12.76 -14.72
CA VAL A 142 15.15 -13.13 -13.36
C VAL A 142 13.63 -13.24 -13.30
N LYS A 143 13.13 -14.48 -13.29
CA LYS A 143 11.74 -14.79 -12.94
C LYS A 143 11.74 -15.15 -11.46
N GLY A 144 11.03 -14.38 -10.65
CA GLY A 144 10.74 -14.72 -9.27
C GLY A 144 9.23 -14.72 -9.04
N ASP A 145 8.77 -15.46 -8.07
CA ASP A 145 7.35 -15.43 -7.70
C ASP A 145 6.98 -14.07 -7.10
N ARG A 146 5.72 -13.69 -7.26
CA ARG A 146 5.21 -12.47 -6.63
C ARG A 146 5.22 -12.64 -5.11
N PRO A 147 5.58 -11.61 -4.34
CA PRO A 147 5.49 -11.67 -2.88
C PRO A 147 4.07 -12.01 -2.44
N GLN A 148 3.98 -12.92 -1.48
CA GLN A 148 2.70 -13.23 -0.84
C GLN A 148 2.49 -12.27 0.32
N TYR A 149 1.34 -11.60 0.33
CA TYR A 149 0.92 -10.70 1.39
C TYR A 149 -0.17 -11.38 2.21
N LYS A 150 0.04 -11.45 3.52
CA LYS A 150 -0.94 -11.98 4.46
C LYS A 150 -1.36 -10.88 5.42
N MET A 151 -2.64 -10.52 5.37
CA MET A 151 -3.20 -9.54 6.30
C MET A 151 -3.47 -10.17 7.65
N LEU A 152 -2.94 -9.55 8.70
CA LEU A 152 -3.16 -9.89 10.10
C LEU A 152 -3.97 -8.79 10.78
N SER A 153 -4.58 -9.07 11.93
CA SER A 153 -5.36 -8.09 12.69
C SER A 153 -4.55 -6.84 13.11
N GLY A 154 -3.24 -6.96 13.21
CA GLY A 154 -2.33 -5.86 13.61
C GLY A 154 -1.41 -5.36 12.50
N GLY A 155 -1.47 -5.92 11.28
CA GLY A 155 -0.53 -5.55 10.24
C GLY A 155 -0.53 -6.44 9.02
N MET A 156 0.59 -6.48 8.34
CA MET A 156 0.80 -7.28 7.14
C MET A 156 2.10 -8.08 7.28
N GLU A 157 2.03 -9.35 6.95
CA GLU A 157 3.17 -10.24 6.79
C GLU A 157 3.52 -10.33 5.31
N VAL A 158 4.80 -10.22 4.97
CA VAL A 158 5.30 -10.31 3.60
C VAL A 158 6.38 -11.38 3.52
N ALA A 159 6.17 -12.37 2.67
CA ALA A 159 7.19 -13.38 2.38
C ALA A 159 8.24 -12.79 1.45
N VAL A 160 9.51 -12.81 1.87
CA VAL A 160 10.66 -12.35 1.06
C VAL A 160 11.29 -13.53 0.33
N GLU A 161 11.47 -14.64 1.02
CA GLU A 161 12.13 -15.85 0.48
C GLU A 161 11.41 -16.40 -0.75
N HIS A 162 12.18 -16.82 -1.75
CA HIS A 162 11.72 -17.34 -3.05
C HIS A 162 10.89 -16.36 -3.91
N THR A 163 10.83 -15.07 -3.52
CA THR A 163 10.11 -14.03 -4.27
C THR A 163 11.06 -13.09 -4.99
N LEU A 164 10.51 -12.12 -5.76
CA LEU A 164 11.28 -11.04 -6.36
C LEU A 164 12.01 -10.19 -5.32
N LEU A 165 11.50 -10.12 -4.08
CA LEU A 165 12.11 -9.35 -3.00
C LEU A 165 13.47 -9.92 -2.57
N SER A 166 13.65 -11.25 -2.59
CA SER A 166 14.94 -11.88 -2.28
C SER A 166 16.02 -11.64 -3.32
N LYS A 167 15.70 -11.00 -4.46
CA LYS A 167 16.65 -10.64 -5.52
C LYS A 167 17.09 -9.18 -5.44
N MET A 168 16.62 -8.44 -4.46
CA MET A 168 17.01 -7.04 -4.27
C MET A 168 18.42 -6.94 -3.72
N ALA A 169 19.11 -5.84 -4.03
CA ALA A 169 20.49 -5.65 -3.65
C ALA A 169 20.69 -5.48 -2.14
N ASN A 170 19.69 -4.94 -1.44
CA ASN A 170 19.74 -4.68 0.00
C ASN A 170 18.34 -4.56 0.60
N THR A 171 18.28 -4.57 1.93
CA THR A 171 17.02 -4.48 2.68
C THR A 171 16.26 -3.16 2.47
N PHE A 172 16.94 -2.03 2.25
CA PHE A 172 16.24 -0.77 1.96
C PHE A 172 15.49 -0.81 0.63
N GLU A 173 16.05 -1.49 -0.35
CA GLU A 173 15.37 -1.73 -1.62
C GLU A 173 14.11 -2.58 -1.43
N VAL A 174 14.19 -3.65 -0.63
CA VAL A 174 13.01 -4.46 -0.22
C VAL A 174 11.97 -3.59 0.46
N LEU A 175 12.37 -2.81 1.47
CA LEU A 175 11.45 -1.94 2.22
C LEU A 175 10.78 -0.90 1.33
N SER A 176 11.49 -0.33 0.35
CA SER A 176 10.93 0.66 -0.59
C SER A 176 9.83 0.10 -1.50
N LEU A 177 9.81 -1.22 -1.68
CA LEU A 177 8.82 -1.92 -2.48
C LEU A 177 7.61 -2.40 -1.67
N LEU A 178 7.68 -2.34 -0.34
CA LEU A 178 6.56 -2.74 0.51
C LEU A 178 5.41 -1.73 0.43
N PRO A 179 4.17 -2.21 0.45
CA PRO A 179 3.00 -1.34 0.47
C PRO A 179 3.04 -0.35 1.63
N ARG A 180 2.78 0.94 1.35
CA ARG A 180 2.74 2.05 2.31
C ARG A 180 4.07 2.41 2.98
N VAL A 181 5.18 1.83 2.56
CA VAL A 181 6.51 2.19 3.04
C VAL A 181 7.17 3.13 2.03
N SER A 182 7.82 4.17 2.53
CA SER A 182 8.66 5.08 1.75
C SER A 182 10.06 5.06 2.34
N VAL A 183 11.05 4.98 1.46
CA VAL A 183 12.47 4.99 1.81
C VAL A 183 13.13 6.14 1.04
N ASP A 184 13.79 7.03 1.76
CA ASP A 184 14.58 8.14 1.22
C ASP A 184 15.97 8.10 1.86
N GLY A 185 16.96 7.63 1.10
CA GLY A 185 18.26 7.25 1.62
C GLY A 185 18.11 6.20 2.72
N GLN A 186 18.52 6.53 3.95
CA GLN A 186 18.36 5.67 5.13
C GLN A 186 17.11 5.98 5.96
N LYS A 187 16.32 6.96 5.54
CA LYS A 187 15.11 7.37 6.25
C LYS A 187 13.93 6.53 5.80
N ILE A 188 13.36 5.78 6.73
CA ILE A 188 12.17 4.95 6.50
C ILE A 188 10.95 5.65 7.10
N SER A 189 9.86 5.68 6.36
CA SER A 189 8.58 6.18 6.84
C SER A 189 7.43 5.30 6.38
N VAL A 190 6.39 5.23 7.21
CA VAL A 190 5.14 4.53 6.89
C VAL A 190 4.06 5.58 6.68
N PHE A 191 3.37 5.50 5.55
CA PHE A 191 2.33 6.48 5.20
C PHE A 191 1.26 6.58 6.29
N GLY A 192 1.04 7.81 6.77
CA GLY A 192 0.09 8.12 7.83
C GLY A 192 0.53 7.77 9.25
N LYS A 193 1.74 7.19 9.44
CA LYS A 193 2.28 6.83 10.77
C LYS A 193 3.66 7.42 11.07
N GLY A 194 4.33 8.00 10.05
CA GLY A 194 5.65 8.60 10.22
C GLY A 194 6.78 7.54 10.31
N ALA A 195 7.82 7.84 11.10
CA ALA A 195 8.96 6.95 11.27
C ALA A 195 8.57 5.69 12.08
N PRO A 196 8.84 4.48 11.57
CA PRO A 196 8.52 3.24 12.27
C PRO A 196 9.53 2.95 13.39
N ILE A 197 9.10 2.18 14.37
CA ILE A 197 10.02 1.47 15.26
C ILE A 197 10.33 0.12 14.61
N ILE A 198 11.61 -0.19 14.42
CA ILE A 198 12.06 -1.38 13.72
C ILE A 198 12.60 -2.39 14.72
N TYR A 199 12.26 -3.65 14.52
CA TYR A 199 12.77 -4.77 15.28
C TYR A 199 13.38 -5.81 14.33
N ILE A 200 14.54 -6.36 14.72
CA ILE A 200 15.20 -7.49 14.05
C ILE A 200 15.33 -8.60 15.08
N ASN A 201 14.73 -9.75 14.83
CA ASN A 201 14.74 -10.89 15.77
C ASN A 201 14.31 -10.48 17.20
N ASN A 202 13.24 -9.71 17.31
CA ASN A 202 12.70 -9.16 18.57
C ASN A 202 13.58 -8.13 19.29
N LYS A 203 14.74 -7.76 18.73
CA LYS A 203 15.60 -6.71 19.27
C LYS A 203 15.29 -5.40 18.53
N ARG A 204 15.04 -4.33 19.29
CA ARG A 204 14.82 -3.00 18.73
C ARG A 204 16.09 -2.49 18.07
N VAL A 205 15.94 -2.00 16.84
CA VAL A 205 16.98 -1.31 16.08
C VAL A 205 17.06 0.13 16.58
N ASN A 206 18.26 0.57 16.96
CA ASN A 206 18.50 1.93 17.42
C ASN A 206 19.09 2.83 16.33
N ASP A 207 19.78 2.25 15.35
CA ASP A 207 20.35 2.93 14.21
C ASP A 207 20.03 2.17 12.91
N ASN A 208 19.54 2.90 11.91
CA ASN A 208 19.23 2.33 10.59
C ASN A 208 20.45 1.70 9.89
N ASN A 209 21.67 2.03 10.31
CA ASN A 209 22.88 1.34 9.85
C ASN A 209 22.88 -0.16 10.17
N GLU A 210 22.17 -0.60 11.22
CA GLU A 210 22.03 -2.01 11.54
C GLU A 210 21.28 -2.78 10.42
N ILE A 211 20.41 -2.08 9.68
CA ILE A 211 19.60 -2.66 8.60
C ILE A 211 20.40 -2.80 7.29
N VAL A 212 21.39 -1.94 7.07
CA VAL A 212 22.21 -1.91 5.84
C VAL A 212 22.89 -3.25 5.57
N ASN A 213 23.33 -3.91 6.65
CA ASN A 213 24.10 -5.15 6.59
C ASN A 213 23.23 -6.41 6.48
N ILE A 214 21.90 -6.25 6.47
CA ILE A 214 20.98 -7.38 6.30
C ILE A 214 20.73 -7.58 4.81
N THR A 215 21.08 -8.73 4.31
CA THR A 215 20.74 -9.16 2.94
C THR A 215 19.37 -9.81 2.91
N PRO A 216 18.57 -9.57 1.87
CA PRO A 216 17.26 -10.19 1.66
C PRO A 216 17.33 -11.71 1.48
#